data_f9fb7d8ffb2477d03f78c1c1a8e2b2b2
#
_entry.id   f9fb7d8ffb2477d03f78c1c1a8e2b2b2
#
_cell.length_a   1.000
_cell.length_b   1.000
_cell.length_c   1.000
_cell.angle_alpha   90.00
_cell.angle_beta   90.00
_cell.angle_gamma   90.00
#
_symmetry.space_group_name_H-M   'P 1'
#
loop_
_entity.id
_entity.type
_entity.pdbx_description
1 polymer ?
#
loop_
_entity_poly.entity_id
_entity_poly.type
_entity_poly.pdbx_seq_one_letter_code
_entity_poly.pdbx_strand_id
1 'polypeptide(L)'
;HVLSRRQRQMCIRDRAIEGDLNAQLNGIIAGANALKRIVNKFGYELFYASVLEIYEHGEKLVRKSLEKIPDGTYSGFGQMDSNGVDEGVVKFKISIEVKGSDLILDFTDAPDQQNGPINCPLPSTVSKARVAFSMMAGNGEQPNEGFFRPLIVKTKKGTMFNPVSPAPCFLNGWPGLQVIEVIYRILSEKLPEAFPASSGGCLAAAVWWGKREKDGEPWADGAPHPVGQGGFYNGDGVTSMHHNSAGTRISPTEIWESKNPWLINKIELAKDSCGAGEFRGGLGLDLEFEMIEETFITTVVERTKNPPW
;
A
#
# COMPACT_ATOMS: atom_id res chain seq x y z
N HIS A 1 -36.51 -2.71 13.81
CA HIS A 1 -35.14 -2.75 14.36
C HIS A 1 -34.48 -4.14 14.31
N VAL A 2 -35.24 -5.24 14.38
CA VAL A 2 -34.70 -6.62 14.31
C VAL A 2 -34.29 -7.00 12.86
N LEU A 3 -35.02 -6.52 11.86
CA LEU A 3 -34.69 -6.75 10.44
C LEU A 3 -33.35 -6.07 10.03
N SER A 4 -33.00 -4.91 10.59
CA SER A 4 -31.76 -4.23 10.28
C SER A 4 -30.52 -4.97 10.81
N ARG A 5 -30.62 -5.71 11.90
CA ARG A 5 -29.55 -6.53 12.44
C ARG A 5 -29.28 -7.79 11.60
N ARG A 6 -30.35 -8.48 11.16
CA ARG A 6 -30.25 -9.65 10.27
C ARG A 6 -29.77 -9.26 8.86
N GLN A 7 -30.19 -8.11 8.32
CA GLN A 7 -29.67 -7.60 7.04
C GLN A 7 -28.19 -7.24 7.11
N ARG A 8 -27.69 -6.74 8.26
CA ARG A 8 -26.25 -6.47 8.47
C ARG A 8 -25.40 -7.73 8.65
N GLN A 9 -26.02 -8.85 9.11
CA GLN A 9 -25.34 -10.14 9.29
C GLN A 9 -25.35 -11.01 8.02
N MET A 10 -25.98 -10.58 6.94
CA MET A 10 -26.08 -11.34 5.68
C MET A 10 -24.89 -11.18 4.74
N CYS A 11 -23.91 -10.36 5.07
CA CYS A 11 -22.72 -10.21 4.25
C CYS A 11 -21.61 -11.15 4.71
N ILE A 12 -21.03 -11.95 3.83
CA ILE A 12 -19.76 -12.67 4.04
C ILE A 12 -18.69 -11.71 4.55
N ARG A 13 -18.75 -10.45 4.09
CA ARG A 13 -17.95 -9.34 4.58
C ARG A 13 -18.05 -9.13 6.08
N ASP A 14 -19.23 -9.30 6.69
CA ASP A 14 -19.41 -9.11 8.13
C ASP A 14 -18.71 -10.21 8.93
N ARG A 15 -18.69 -11.46 8.47
CA ARG A 15 -17.93 -12.56 9.09
C ARG A 15 -16.43 -12.36 8.96
N ALA A 16 -15.96 -11.92 7.79
CA ALA A 16 -14.55 -11.61 7.59
C ALA A 16 -14.10 -10.43 8.47
N ILE A 17 -14.89 -9.35 8.52
CA ILE A 17 -14.62 -8.18 9.36
C ILE A 17 -14.63 -8.55 10.85
N GLU A 18 -15.58 -9.39 11.30
CA GLU A 18 -15.61 -9.90 12.68
C GLU A 18 -14.35 -10.72 12.98
N GLY A 19 -13.91 -11.56 12.05
CA GLY A 19 -12.67 -12.31 12.13
C GLY A 19 -11.45 -11.39 12.26
N ASP A 20 -11.37 -10.36 11.44
CA ASP A 20 -10.30 -9.37 11.47
C ASP A 20 -10.25 -8.57 12.79
N LEU A 21 -11.42 -8.15 13.28
CA LEU A 21 -11.52 -7.45 14.58
C LEU A 21 -11.09 -8.34 15.74
N ASN A 22 -11.50 -9.60 15.73
CA ASN A 22 -11.08 -10.58 16.74
C ASN A 22 -9.57 -10.86 16.65
N ALA A 23 -9.01 -10.95 15.45
CA ALA A 23 -7.57 -11.09 15.23
C ALA A 23 -6.79 -9.89 15.76
N GLN A 24 -7.26 -8.67 15.51
CA GLN A 24 -6.67 -7.44 16.05
C GLN A 24 -6.70 -7.43 17.58
N LEU A 25 -7.84 -7.74 18.19
CA LEU A 25 -7.97 -7.80 19.66
C LEU A 25 -7.03 -8.83 20.28
N ASN A 26 -7.01 -10.04 19.72
CA ASN A 26 -6.12 -11.11 20.19
C ASN A 26 -4.65 -10.76 19.97
N GLY A 27 -4.30 -10.08 18.87
CA GLY A 27 -2.96 -9.55 18.61
C GLY A 27 -2.52 -8.54 19.69
N ILE A 28 -3.39 -7.61 20.08
CA ILE A 28 -3.13 -6.63 21.14
C ILE A 28 -2.90 -7.34 22.48
N ILE A 29 -3.74 -8.31 22.83
CA ILE A 29 -3.62 -9.08 24.07
C ILE A 29 -2.29 -9.87 24.08
N ALA A 30 -1.97 -10.55 22.99
CA ALA A 30 -0.72 -11.31 22.85
C ALA A 30 0.51 -10.39 22.99
N GLY A 31 0.49 -9.23 22.32
CA GLY A 31 1.54 -8.21 22.40
C GLY A 31 1.71 -7.68 23.82
N ALA A 32 0.62 -7.31 24.48
CA ALA A 32 0.65 -6.84 25.87
C ALA A 32 1.23 -7.89 26.83
N ASN A 33 0.86 -9.16 26.66
CA ASN A 33 1.41 -10.26 27.44
C ASN A 33 2.90 -10.51 27.16
N ALA A 34 3.33 -10.36 25.90
CA ALA A 34 4.74 -10.44 25.55
C ALA A 34 5.57 -9.33 26.23
N LEU A 35 5.10 -8.08 26.16
CA LEU A 35 5.75 -6.95 26.82
C LEU A 35 5.81 -7.14 28.34
N LYS A 36 4.73 -7.59 28.98
CA LYS A 36 4.73 -7.90 30.42
C LYS A 36 5.79 -8.95 30.78
N ARG A 37 5.95 -9.99 29.97
CA ARG A 37 7.01 -11.01 30.20
C ARG A 37 8.42 -10.40 30.12
N ILE A 38 8.66 -9.52 29.15
CA ILE A 38 9.97 -8.86 29.00
C ILE A 38 10.23 -7.97 30.22
N VAL A 39 9.27 -7.11 30.58
CA VAL A 39 9.40 -6.21 31.74
C VAL A 39 9.59 -7.00 33.04
N ASN A 40 8.85 -8.08 33.24
CA ASN A 40 9.02 -8.94 34.44
C ASN A 40 10.38 -9.62 34.48
N LYS A 41 10.96 -9.97 33.33
CA LYS A 41 12.28 -10.62 33.27
C LYS A 41 13.44 -9.66 33.49
N PHE A 42 13.38 -8.46 32.93
CA PHE A 42 14.51 -7.53 32.88
C PHE A 42 14.32 -6.28 33.76
N GLY A 43 13.12 -6.04 34.28
CA GLY A 43 12.75 -4.82 34.99
C GLY A 43 12.33 -3.69 34.03
N TYR A 44 11.50 -2.79 34.54
CA TYR A 44 10.97 -1.67 33.75
C TYR A 44 12.07 -0.68 33.31
N GLU A 45 13.00 -0.35 34.19
CA GLU A 45 14.05 0.63 33.91
C GLU A 45 14.95 0.19 32.75
N LEU A 46 15.41 -1.07 32.76
CA LEU A 46 16.24 -1.62 31.69
C LEU A 46 15.44 -1.72 30.39
N PHE A 47 14.19 -2.17 30.46
CA PHE A 47 13.32 -2.24 29.28
C PHE A 47 13.13 -0.86 28.67
N TYR A 48 12.80 0.16 29.45
CA TYR A 48 12.58 1.52 28.96
C TYR A 48 13.84 2.15 28.37
N ALA A 49 14.97 2.00 29.05
CA ALA A 49 16.27 2.45 28.52
C ALA A 49 16.62 1.79 27.18
N SER A 50 16.36 0.47 27.05
CA SER A 50 16.56 -0.24 25.79
C SER A 50 15.67 0.26 24.64
N VAL A 51 14.42 0.60 24.94
CA VAL A 51 13.49 1.20 23.94
C VAL A 51 14.01 2.56 23.46
N LEU A 52 14.49 3.39 24.38
CA LEU A 52 15.05 4.70 24.01
C LEU A 52 16.31 4.54 23.16
N GLU A 53 17.21 3.62 23.50
CA GLU A 53 18.41 3.34 22.71
C GLU A 53 18.09 2.84 21.30
N ILE A 54 17.08 1.96 21.16
CA ILE A 54 16.58 1.51 19.85
C ILE A 54 16.07 2.70 19.01
N TYR A 55 15.35 3.64 19.63
CA TYR A 55 14.87 4.82 18.92
C TYR A 55 16.00 5.76 18.51
N GLU A 56 16.97 6.01 19.39
CA GLU A 56 18.14 6.83 19.08
C GLU A 56 18.99 6.19 17.97
N HIS A 57 19.18 4.89 18.03
CA HIS A 57 19.89 4.14 16.98
C HIS A 57 19.19 4.28 15.63
N GLY A 58 17.86 4.03 15.58
CA GLY A 58 17.07 4.18 14.35
C GLY A 58 17.14 5.61 13.79
N GLU A 59 17.03 6.63 14.62
CA GLU A 59 17.16 8.03 14.21
C GLU A 59 18.54 8.33 13.61
N LYS A 60 19.63 7.91 14.25
CA LYS A 60 21.00 8.11 13.76
C LYS A 60 21.22 7.47 12.39
N LEU A 61 20.72 6.24 12.19
CA LEU A 61 20.83 5.54 10.91
C LEU A 61 20.15 6.31 9.77
N VAL A 62 18.92 6.74 10.01
CA VAL A 62 18.14 7.46 9.01
C VAL A 62 18.74 8.81 8.69
N ARG A 63 19.15 9.59 9.68
CA ARG A 63 19.79 10.89 9.48
C ARG A 63 21.04 10.78 8.60
N LYS A 64 21.87 9.76 8.84
CA LYS A 64 23.04 9.48 7.99
C LYS A 64 22.68 9.14 6.54
N SER A 65 21.53 8.52 6.31
CA SER A 65 21.04 8.24 4.95
C SER A 65 20.50 9.50 4.27
N LEU A 66 19.81 10.37 5.04
CA LEU A 66 19.27 11.62 4.52
C LEU A 66 20.36 12.62 4.12
N GLU A 67 21.50 12.66 4.83
CA GLU A 67 22.66 13.51 4.51
C GLU A 67 23.24 13.27 3.11
N LYS A 68 22.91 12.14 2.47
CA LYS A 68 23.28 11.85 1.07
C LYS A 68 22.41 12.59 0.06
N ILE A 69 21.25 13.08 0.47
CA ILE A 69 20.33 13.82 -0.40
C ILE A 69 20.71 15.30 -0.30
N PRO A 70 21.01 15.99 -1.40
CA PRO A 70 21.31 17.41 -1.35
C PRO A 70 20.17 18.22 -0.74
N ASP A 71 20.50 19.26 0.02
CA ASP A 71 19.52 20.20 0.53
C ASP A 71 18.78 20.88 -0.62
N GLY A 72 17.47 21.06 -0.46
CA GLY A 72 16.66 21.72 -1.49
C GLY A 72 15.18 21.34 -1.42
N THR A 73 14.44 21.96 -2.32
CA THR A 73 13.02 21.66 -2.50
C THR A 73 12.82 21.00 -3.87
N TYR A 74 12.26 19.81 -3.85
CA TYR A 74 11.96 19.00 -5.01
C TYR A 74 10.46 18.83 -5.12
N SER A 75 9.90 18.67 -6.32
CA SER A 75 8.48 18.42 -6.47
C SER A 75 8.18 17.56 -7.68
N GLY A 76 7.08 16.83 -7.60
CA GLY A 76 6.58 16.01 -8.69
C GLY A 76 5.07 15.89 -8.67
N PHE A 77 4.54 15.34 -9.75
CA PHE A 77 3.12 15.17 -9.94
C PHE A 77 2.76 13.69 -10.02
N GLY A 78 1.66 13.33 -9.35
CA GLY A 78 0.97 12.08 -9.52
C GLY A 78 -0.39 12.30 -10.17
N GLN A 79 -0.99 11.21 -10.60
CA GLN A 79 -2.27 11.24 -11.28
C GLN A 79 -3.05 9.97 -11.00
N MET A 80 -4.35 10.13 -10.70
CA MET A 80 -5.34 9.05 -10.73
C MET A 80 -6.05 9.09 -12.06
N ASP A 81 -6.34 7.94 -12.65
CA ASP A 81 -6.99 7.82 -13.96
C ASP A 81 -8.42 8.38 -13.95
N SER A 82 -9.12 8.27 -12.81
CA SER A 82 -10.42 8.91 -12.53
C SER A 82 -10.69 8.92 -11.03
N ASN A 83 -11.74 9.61 -10.60
CA ASN A 83 -12.25 9.48 -9.23
C ASN A 83 -13.39 8.43 -9.11
N GLY A 84 -13.78 7.81 -10.23
CA GLY A 84 -14.84 6.79 -10.28
C GLY A 84 -16.26 7.35 -10.36
N VAL A 85 -16.45 8.67 -10.30
CA VAL A 85 -17.75 9.36 -10.33
C VAL A 85 -17.78 10.42 -11.41
N ASP A 86 -16.81 11.32 -11.39
CA ASP A 86 -16.70 12.43 -12.34
C ASP A 86 -15.74 12.03 -13.49
N GLU A 87 -15.95 12.61 -14.66
CA GLU A 87 -15.07 12.40 -15.79
C GLU A 87 -13.73 13.14 -15.59
N GLY A 88 -12.66 12.52 -16.08
CA GLY A 88 -11.34 13.10 -16.12
C GLY A 88 -10.36 12.56 -15.09
N VAL A 89 -9.12 12.96 -15.28
CA VAL A 89 -8.00 12.57 -14.41
C VAL A 89 -7.88 13.50 -13.21
N VAL A 90 -7.48 12.97 -12.06
CA VAL A 90 -7.22 13.76 -10.86
C VAL A 90 -5.71 13.85 -10.65
N LYS A 91 -5.16 15.05 -10.89
CA LYS A 91 -3.74 15.34 -10.70
C LYS A 91 -3.48 15.87 -9.30
N PHE A 92 -2.35 15.49 -8.73
CA PHE A 92 -1.88 16.01 -7.45
C PHE A 92 -0.38 16.27 -7.49
N LYS A 93 0.07 17.19 -6.63
CA LYS A 93 1.48 17.55 -6.47
C LYS A 93 1.96 17.11 -5.10
N ILE A 94 3.20 16.63 -5.03
CA ILE A 94 3.93 16.39 -3.79
C ILE A 94 5.21 17.22 -3.86
N SER A 95 5.51 17.92 -2.76
CA SER A 95 6.79 18.62 -2.60
C SER A 95 7.58 17.94 -1.49
N ILE A 96 8.90 17.89 -1.67
CA ILE A 96 9.86 17.31 -0.74
C ILE A 96 10.88 18.39 -0.43
N GLU A 97 10.98 18.78 0.84
CA GLU A 97 12.04 19.67 1.31
C GLU A 97 13.06 18.86 2.10
N VAL A 98 14.33 18.90 1.70
CA VAL A 98 15.44 18.29 2.43
C VAL A 98 16.24 19.42 3.05
N LYS A 99 16.48 19.33 4.36
CA LYS A 99 17.24 20.31 5.12
C LYS A 99 18.14 19.60 6.12
N GLY A 100 19.42 19.48 5.78
CA GLY A 100 20.38 18.69 6.53
C GLY A 100 19.95 17.22 6.58
N SER A 101 19.53 16.76 7.76
CA SER A 101 19.06 15.39 7.96
C SER A 101 17.55 15.29 8.27
N ASP A 102 16.78 16.34 7.98
CA ASP A 102 15.32 16.34 8.07
C ASP A 102 14.69 16.31 6.68
N LEU A 103 13.56 15.61 6.56
CA LEU A 103 12.79 15.50 5.32
C LEU A 103 11.34 15.88 5.57
N ILE A 104 10.83 16.83 4.81
CA ILE A 104 9.45 17.28 4.86
C ILE A 104 8.74 16.83 3.59
N LEU A 105 7.69 16.03 3.75
CA LEU A 105 6.76 15.70 2.67
C LEU A 105 5.54 16.60 2.76
N ASP A 106 5.33 17.42 1.74
CA ASP A 106 4.28 18.43 1.71
C ASP A 106 3.20 18.09 0.67
N PHE A 107 1.98 17.85 1.16
CA PHE A 107 0.77 17.55 0.41
C PHE A 107 -0.24 18.71 0.43
N THR A 108 0.16 19.91 0.87
CA THR A 108 -0.77 21.04 1.02
C THR A 108 -1.32 21.56 -0.31
N ASP A 109 -0.57 21.36 -1.41
CA ASP A 109 -0.97 21.67 -2.78
C ASP A 109 -1.83 20.58 -3.44
N ALA A 110 -2.30 19.58 -2.68
CA ALA A 110 -3.18 18.55 -3.20
C ALA A 110 -4.57 19.15 -3.55
N PRO A 111 -5.28 18.58 -4.53
CA PRO A 111 -6.63 18.99 -4.85
C PRO A 111 -7.59 18.78 -3.67
N ASP A 112 -8.72 19.46 -3.72
CA ASP A 112 -9.80 19.27 -2.75
C ASP A 112 -10.24 17.78 -2.70
N GLN A 113 -10.84 17.39 -1.59
CA GLN A 113 -11.37 16.04 -1.47
C GLN A 113 -12.36 15.73 -2.60
N GLN A 114 -12.32 14.49 -3.07
CA GLN A 114 -13.03 14.04 -4.26
C GLN A 114 -14.40 13.45 -3.91
N ASN A 115 -15.34 13.53 -4.85
CA ASN A 115 -16.66 12.90 -4.75
C ASN A 115 -16.59 11.38 -4.83
N GLY A 116 -15.58 10.85 -5.50
CA GLY A 116 -15.32 9.42 -5.63
C GLY A 116 -14.39 8.86 -4.55
N PRO A 117 -14.27 7.51 -4.46
CA PRO A 117 -13.60 6.83 -3.36
C PRO A 117 -12.06 6.84 -3.45
N ILE A 118 -11.48 7.90 -3.99
CA ILE A 118 -10.02 8.10 -4.12
C ILE A 118 -9.45 9.08 -3.09
N ASN A 119 -10.11 9.28 -1.96
CA ASN A 119 -9.55 10.07 -0.88
C ASN A 119 -8.67 9.20 0.02
N CYS A 120 -7.59 9.77 0.52
CA CYS A 120 -6.64 9.12 1.40
C CYS A 120 -6.73 9.73 2.81
N PRO A 121 -7.32 9.06 3.80
CA PRO A 121 -7.40 9.56 5.17
C PRO A 121 -6.02 9.89 5.73
N LEU A 122 -5.93 10.89 6.62
CA LEU A 122 -4.66 11.34 7.18
C LEU A 122 -3.78 10.21 7.74
N PRO A 123 -4.28 9.23 8.50
CA PRO A 123 -3.45 8.12 8.95
C PRO A 123 -2.87 7.29 7.79
N SER A 124 -3.63 7.11 6.73
CA SER A 124 -3.18 6.41 5.52
C SER A 124 -2.13 7.22 4.75
N THR A 125 -2.31 8.54 4.63
CA THR A 125 -1.33 9.44 4.01
C THR A 125 0.01 9.39 4.76
N VAL A 126 -0.03 9.49 6.10
CA VAL A 126 1.16 9.38 6.94
C VAL A 126 1.80 7.99 6.82
N SER A 127 0.99 6.93 6.80
CA SER A 127 1.50 5.57 6.62
C SER A 127 2.22 5.40 5.28
N LYS A 128 1.67 5.90 4.18
CA LYS A 128 2.31 5.81 2.86
C LYS A 128 3.58 6.66 2.77
N ALA A 129 3.58 7.83 3.39
CA ALA A 129 4.77 8.66 3.54
C ALA A 129 5.88 7.91 4.32
N ARG A 130 5.53 7.25 5.43
CA ARG A 130 6.44 6.42 6.21
C ARG A 130 6.97 5.21 5.44
N VAL A 131 6.12 4.54 4.64
CA VAL A 131 6.56 3.44 3.77
C VAL A 131 7.61 3.91 2.76
N ALA A 132 7.32 4.99 2.03
CA ALA A 132 8.26 5.56 1.07
C ALA A 132 9.58 5.96 1.74
N PHE A 133 9.49 6.59 2.91
CA PHE A 133 10.63 6.99 3.71
C PHE A 133 11.48 5.80 4.19
N SER A 134 10.84 4.72 4.65
CA SER A 134 11.54 3.52 5.13
C SER A 134 12.34 2.84 4.03
N MET A 135 11.81 2.77 2.82
CA MET A 135 12.51 2.16 1.69
C MET A 135 13.69 3.00 1.23
N MET A 136 13.60 4.31 1.36
CA MET A 136 14.67 5.25 1.03
C MET A 136 15.83 5.21 2.05
N ALA A 137 15.50 5.13 3.33
CA ALA A 137 16.45 5.36 4.41
C ALA A 137 16.86 4.11 5.19
N GLY A 138 16.18 2.98 4.96
CA GLY A 138 16.19 1.83 5.87
C GLY A 138 17.39 0.91 5.82
N ASN A 139 18.18 0.88 4.76
CA ASN A 139 19.32 -0.04 4.62
C ASN A 139 19.05 -1.50 5.08
N GLY A 140 17.80 -1.96 5.03
CA GLY A 140 17.38 -3.29 5.51
C GLY A 140 17.09 -3.39 7.01
N GLU A 141 17.25 -2.32 7.77
CA GLU A 141 16.92 -2.29 9.20
C GLU A 141 15.40 -2.23 9.45
N GLN A 142 14.97 -2.77 10.57
CA GLN A 142 13.55 -2.74 10.97
C GLN A 142 13.16 -1.32 11.43
N PRO A 143 12.17 -0.66 10.77
CA PRO A 143 11.73 0.66 11.17
C PRO A 143 11.15 0.67 12.60
N ASN A 144 11.42 1.74 13.32
CA ASN A 144 10.85 2.03 14.63
C ASN A 144 10.46 3.51 14.72
N GLU A 145 9.85 3.96 15.81
CA GLU A 145 9.41 5.36 15.93
C GLU A 145 10.57 6.37 15.89
N GLY A 146 11.75 6.02 16.37
CA GLY A 146 12.95 6.88 16.25
C GLY A 146 13.34 7.09 14.79
N PHE A 147 13.17 6.05 13.98
CA PHE A 147 13.41 6.08 12.54
C PHE A 147 12.61 7.17 11.81
N PHE A 148 11.41 7.49 12.30
CA PHE A 148 10.52 8.48 11.69
C PHE A 148 10.63 9.90 12.28
N ARG A 149 11.49 10.14 13.28
CA ARG A 149 11.65 11.47 13.86
C ARG A 149 12.10 12.55 12.86
N PRO A 150 12.98 12.26 11.88
CA PRO A 150 13.35 13.22 10.86
C PRO A 150 12.30 13.47 9.78
N LEU A 151 11.21 12.69 9.75
CA LEU A 151 10.15 12.82 8.76
C LEU A 151 9.02 13.72 9.26
N ILE A 152 8.74 14.77 8.52
CA ILE A 152 7.61 15.67 8.75
C ILE A 152 6.63 15.54 7.58
N VAL A 153 5.36 15.25 7.87
CA VAL A 153 4.30 15.17 6.86
C VAL A 153 3.35 16.35 7.02
N LYS A 154 3.30 17.22 6.02
CA LYS A 154 2.40 18.37 5.96
C LYS A 154 1.20 18.06 5.08
N THR A 155 -0.02 18.34 5.58
CA THR A 155 -1.27 18.16 4.82
C THR A 155 -2.19 19.34 5.08
N LYS A 156 -3.15 19.57 4.16
CA LYS A 156 -4.22 20.54 4.33
C LYS A 156 -5.54 19.79 4.51
N LYS A 157 -6.29 20.14 5.56
CA LYS A 157 -7.61 19.57 5.83
C LYS A 157 -8.59 19.90 4.71
N GLY A 158 -9.41 18.91 4.32
CA GLY A 158 -10.37 19.06 3.21
C GLY A 158 -9.79 18.75 1.82
N THR A 159 -8.53 18.32 1.74
CA THR A 159 -7.91 17.82 0.50
C THR A 159 -7.99 16.31 0.39
N MET A 160 -7.71 15.76 -0.81
CA MET A 160 -7.74 14.32 -1.05
C MET A 160 -6.79 13.51 -0.15
N PHE A 161 -5.75 14.14 0.44
CA PHE A 161 -4.80 13.50 1.36
C PHE A 161 -5.04 13.81 2.84
N ASN A 162 -6.07 14.57 3.15
CA ASN A 162 -6.59 14.80 4.50
C ASN A 162 -8.08 15.15 4.43
N PRO A 163 -8.91 14.23 3.92
CA PRO A 163 -10.32 14.47 3.72
C PRO A 163 -11.08 14.61 5.05
N VAL A 164 -12.23 15.25 4.99
CA VAL A 164 -13.17 15.36 6.10
C VAL A 164 -14.46 14.61 5.78
N SER A 165 -15.06 14.01 6.81
CA SER A 165 -16.33 13.30 6.66
C SER A 165 -17.41 14.22 6.05
N PRO A 166 -18.21 13.68 5.09
CA PRO A 166 -18.40 12.28 4.69
C PRO A 166 -17.62 11.85 3.42
N ALA A 167 -16.41 12.30 3.20
CA ALA A 167 -15.64 11.97 2.00
C ALA A 167 -15.48 10.44 1.82
N PRO A 168 -15.76 9.89 0.63
CA PRO A 168 -15.62 8.47 0.36
C PRO A 168 -14.14 8.07 0.24
N CYS A 169 -13.77 6.96 0.90
CA CYS A 169 -12.42 6.40 0.89
C CYS A 169 -12.49 4.91 0.58
N PHE A 170 -11.50 4.39 -0.14
CA PHE A 170 -11.43 2.98 -0.52
C PHE A 170 -10.02 2.42 -0.29
N LEU A 171 -9.92 1.17 0.11
CA LEU A 171 -8.67 0.41 0.29
C LEU A 171 -7.55 1.20 0.97
N ASN A 172 -7.79 1.68 2.18
CA ASN A 172 -6.79 2.39 2.99
C ASN A 172 -6.18 3.63 2.29
N GLY A 173 -6.98 4.32 1.50
CA GLY A 173 -6.51 5.46 0.73
C GLY A 173 -5.81 5.04 -0.56
N TRP A 174 -6.57 4.62 -1.52
CA TRP A 174 -6.14 4.16 -2.85
C TRP A 174 -5.05 5.04 -3.50
N PRO A 175 -5.14 6.39 -3.49
CA PRO A 175 -4.11 7.26 -4.04
C PRO A 175 -2.75 7.15 -3.34
N GLY A 176 -2.72 6.64 -2.11
CA GLY A 176 -1.48 6.47 -1.36
C GLY A 176 -0.46 5.55 -2.03
N LEU A 177 -0.89 4.67 -2.94
CA LEU A 177 0.02 3.85 -3.74
C LEU A 177 0.80 4.72 -4.73
N GLN A 178 0.11 5.68 -5.35
CA GLN A 178 0.74 6.65 -6.25
C GLN A 178 1.67 7.61 -5.49
N VAL A 179 1.38 7.92 -4.23
CA VAL A 179 2.25 8.75 -3.38
C VAL A 179 3.65 8.17 -3.29
N ILE A 180 3.77 6.86 -3.04
CA ILE A 180 5.07 6.18 -2.95
C ILE A 180 5.84 6.31 -4.27
N GLU A 181 5.19 6.05 -5.39
CA GLU A 181 5.78 6.13 -6.72
C GLU A 181 6.24 7.56 -7.06
N VAL A 182 5.45 8.57 -6.71
CA VAL A 182 5.81 9.98 -6.95
C VAL A 182 7.01 10.40 -6.11
N ILE A 183 7.08 9.99 -4.84
CA ILE A 183 8.23 10.26 -3.98
C ILE A 183 9.50 9.63 -4.57
N TYR A 184 9.43 8.39 -5.02
CA TYR A 184 10.55 7.70 -5.65
C TYR A 184 11.00 8.41 -6.92
N ARG A 185 10.07 8.78 -7.80
CA ARG A 185 10.37 9.51 -9.02
C ARG A 185 11.09 10.83 -8.74
N ILE A 186 10.61 11.60 -7.76
CA ILE A 186 11.23 12.88 -7.38
C ILE A 186 12.68 12.67 -6.92
N LEU A 187 12.91 11.67 -6.09
CA LEU A 187 14.22 11.44 -5.47
C LEU A 187 15.19 10.65 -6.35
N SER A 188 14.68 9.82 -7.26
CA SER A 188 15.51 9.05 -8.20
C SER A 188 16.35 9.94 -9.14
N GLU A 189 15.90 11.17 -9.40
CA GLU A 189 16.69 12.16 -10.14
C GLU A 189 17.99 12.59 -9.40
N LYS A 190 18.04 12.42 -8.08
CA LYS A 190 19.16 12.80 -7.22
C LYS A 190 19.95 11.60 -6.71
N LEU A 191 19.28 10.48 -6.51
CA LEU A 191 19.85 9.23 -6.01
C LEU A 191 19.35 8.05 -6.86
N PRO A 192 19.74 7.94 -8.13
CA PRO A 192 19.24 6.89 -9.01
C PRO A 192 19.57 5.48 -8.50
N GLU A 193 20.67 5.33 -7.77
CA GLU A 193 21.09 4.05 -7.18
C GLU A 193 20.20 3.57 -6.01
N ALA A 194 19.40 4.48 -5.42
CA ALA A 194 18.57 4.17 -4.26
C ALA A 194 17.13 3.76 -4.62
N PHE A 195 16.68 4.04 -5.84
CA PHE A 195 15.28 3.86 -6.21
C PHE A 195 15.13 3.03 -7.49
N PRO A 196 14.19 2.06 -7.51
CA PRO A 196 13.79 1.40 -8.74
C PRO A 196 12.97 2.33 -9.63
N ALA A 197 12.85 2.00 -10.89
CA ALA A 197 11.79 2.52 -11.73
C ALA A 197 10.40 2.12 -11.17
N SER A 198 9.32 2.75 -11.68
CA SER A 198 7.98 2.52 -11.14
C SER A 198 7.63 1.03 -11.05
N SER A 199 6.99 0.67 -9.95
CA SER A 199 6.30 -0.62 -9.85
C SER A 199 4.93 -0.55 -10.52
N GLY A 200 4.12 -0.65 -10.88
CA GLY A 200 2.78 -0.38 -11.39
C GLY A 200 2.01 0.68 -10.59
N GLY A 201 2.36 0.92 -9.33
CA GLY A 201 1.67 1.90 -8.47
C GLY A 201 0.17 1.61 -8.30
N CYS A 202 -0.24 0.37 -8.45
CA CYS A 202 -1.61 -0.09 -8.45
C CYS A 202 -1.71 -1.48 -7.83
N LEU A 203 -2.86 -1.82 -7.24
CA LEU A 203 -3.14 -3.18 -6.79
C LEU A 203 -3.52 -4.12 -7.94
N ALA A 204 -4.03 -3.57 -9.03
CA ALA A 204 -4.57 -4.35 -10.15
C ALA A 204 -5.46 -5.52 -9.65
N ALA A 205 -6.42 -5.22 -8.77
CA ALA A 205 -7.23 -6.23 -8.10
C ALA A 205 -8.53 -6.52 -8.85
N ALA A 206 -8.98 -7.73 -8.78
CA ALA A 206 -10.33 -8.11 -9.11
C ALA A 206 -11.04 -8.67 -7.88
N VAL A 207 -12.32 -8.39 -7.75
CA VAL A 207 -13.20 -8.92 -6.71
C VAL A 207 -14.38 -9.60 -7.37
N TRP A 208 -14.64 -10.83 -6.97
CA TRP A 208 -15.74 -11.66 -7.46
C TRP A 208 -16.72 -11.93 -6.33
N TRP A 209 -17.99 -12.05 -6.65
CA TRP A 209 -19.00 -12.44 -5.69
C TRP A 209 -20.21 -13.06 -6.37
N GLY A 210 -20.97 -13.82 -5.61
CA GLY A 210 -22.17 -14.48 -6.09
C GLY A 210 -22.93 -15.20 -4.99
N LYS A 211 -23.83 -16.06 -5.40
CA LYS A 211 -24.51 -17.03 -4.52
C LYS A 211 -24.19 -18.43 -5.01
N ARG A 212 -23.83 -19.32 -4.10
CA ARG A 212 -23.58 -20.72 -4.42
C ARG A 212 -24.87 -21.40 -4.83
N GLU A 213 -24.90 -22.09 -5.94
CA GLU A 213 -26.05 -22.82 -6.42
C GLU A 213 -26.46 -23.96 -5.46
N LYS A 214 -25.48 -24.59 -4.82
CA LYS A 214 -25.64 -25.71 -3.90
C LYS A 214 -26.53 -25.40 -2.69
N ASP A 215 -26.39 -24.25 -2.08
CA ASP A 215 -27.01 -23.91 -0.79
C ASP A 215 -27.55 -22.48 -0.71
N GLY A 216 -27.38 -21.69 -1.78
CA GLY A 216 -27.80 -20.29 -1.85
C GLY A 216 -26.97 -19.35 -0.96
N GLU A 217 -25.91 -19.83 -0.34
CA GLU A 217 -25.05 -19.01 0.51
C GLU A 217 -24.24 -18.01 -0.33
N PRO A 218 -24.17 -16.74 0.11
CA PRO A 218 -23.37 -15.74 -0.57
C PRO A 218 -21.87 -16.03 -0.38
N TRP A 219 -21.10 -15.80 -1.42
CA TRP A 219 -19.65 -15.89 -1.39
C TRP A 219 -19.01 -14.64 -2.02
N ALA A 220 -17.80 -14.31 -1.60
CA ALA A 220 -16.96 -13.29 -2.22
C ALA A 220 -15.50 -13.62 -2.00
N ASP A 221 -14.68 -13.31 -3.00
CA ASP A 221 -13.23 -13.41 -2.92
C ASP A 221 -12.59 -12.30 -3.75
N GLY A 222 -11.31 -12.07 -3.57
CA GLY A 222 -10.55 -11.07 -4.30
C GLY A 222 -9.11 -11.51 -4.52
N ALA A 223 -8.59 -11.26 -5.69
CA ALA A 223 -7.20 -11.52 -6.02
C ALA A 223 -6.49 -10.25 -6.45
N PRO A 224 -5.32 -9.96 -5.88
CA PRO A 224 -4.40 -9.01 -6.46
C PRO A 224 -3.74 -9.64 -7.68
N HIS A 225 -3.51 -8.83 -8.72
CA HIS A 225 -2.80 -9.26 -9.92
C HIS A 225 -1.42 -8.59 -9.93
N PRO A 226 -0.34 -9.32 -9.61
CA PRO A 226 1.00 -8.79 -9.62
C PRO A 226 1.41 -8.30 -11.02
N VAL A 227 2.05 -7.14 -11.06
CA VAL A 227 2.40 -6.45 -12.31
C VAL A 227 3.91 -6.43 -12.60
N GLY A 228 4.73 -6.89 -11.66
CA GLY A 228 6.18 -6.75 -11.73
C GLY A 228 6.68 -5.39 -11.25
N GLN A 229 7.91 -5.32 -10.84
CA GLN A 229 8.59 -4.11 -10.36
C GLN A 229 9.48 -3.53 -11.47
N GLY A 230 9.68 -2.23 -11.49
CA GLY A 230 10.64 -1.58 -12.37
C GLY A 230 12.09 -2.03 -12.08
N GLY A 231 12.97 -1.89 -13.06
CA GLY A 231 14.39 -2.21 -12.92
C GLY A 231 15.07 -1.34 -11.88
N PHE A 232 16.11 -1.89 -11.25
CA PHE A 232 16.99 -1.18 -10.32
C PHE A 232 18.22 -0.65 -11.04
N TYR A 233 18.98 0.22 -10.38
CA TYR A 233 20.25 0.74 -10.86
C TYR A 233 21.28 -0.35 -11.20
N ASN A 234 21.25 -1.46 -10.49
CA ASN A 234 22.23 -2.55 -10.57
C ASN A 234 21.59 -3.94 -10.72
N GLY A 235 20.36 -4.02 -11.18
CA GLY A 235 19.67 -5.30 -11.34
C GLY A 235 18.29 -5.21 -11.94
N ASP A 236 17.79 -6.31 -12.43
CA ASP A 236 16.44 -6.45 -12.96
C ASP A 236 15.38 -6.27 -11.87
N GLY A 237 14.22 -5.79 -12.25
CA GLY A 237 13.05 -5.68 -11.37
C GLY A 237 12.50 -7.05 -10.97
N VAL A 238 11.86 -7.09 -9.80
CA VAL A 238 11.28 -8.33 -9.26
C VAL A 238 10.05 -8.73 -10.06
N THR A 239 10.06 -9.95 -10.59
CA THR A 239 8.95 -10.55 -11.32
C THR A 239 7.78 -10.86 -10.39
N SER A 240 6.56 -10.66 -10.86
CA SER A 240 5.31 -10.96 -10.13
C SER A 240 5.23 -10.28 -8.76
N MET A 241 5.71 -9.05 -8.67
CA MET A 241 5.57 -8.23 -7.48
C MET A 241 4.34 -7.35 -7.59
N HIS A 242 3.57 -7.28 -6.50
CA HIS A 242 2.31 -6.57 -6.48
C HIS A 242 2.50 -5.05 -6.58
N HIS A 243 3.20 -4.45 -5.64
CA HIS A 243 3.70 -3.07 -5.67
C HIS A 243 4.64 -2.85 -4.47
N ASN A 244 5.34 -1.71 -4.46
CA ASN A 244 6.39 -1.42 -3.47
C ASN A 244 5.94 -1.42 -2.00
N SER A 245 4.66 -1.37 -1.69
CA SER A 245 4.16 -1.40 -0.30
C SER A 245 3.40 -2.67 0.06
N ALA A 246 3.45 -3.72 -0.76
CA ALA A 246 2.71 -4.95 -0.52
C ALA A 246 3.56 -6.19 -0.74
N GLY A 247 3.56 -7.06 0.25
CA GLY A 247 4.13 -8.41 0.19
C GLY A 247 3.07 -9.49 -0.04
N THR A 248 1.96 -9.16 -0.69
CA THR A 248 0.85 -10.09 -0.92
C THR A 248 1.29 -11.21 -1.85
N ARG A 249 1.03 -12.45 -1.44
CA ARG A 249 1.29 -13.65 -2.24
C ARG A 249 0.03 -14.10 -2.94
N ILE A 250 0.19 -14.74 -4.10
CA ILE A 250 -0.91 -15.40 -4.80
C ILE A 250 -1.24 -16.69 -4.02
N SER A 251 -2.54 -16.95 -3.83
CA SER A 251 -2.99 -18.20 -3.24
C SER A 251 -2.69 -19.37 -4.19
N PRO A 252 -2.35 -20.57 -3.66
CA PRO A 252 -2.30 -21.78 -4.48
C PRO A 252 -3.62 -22.02 -5.21
N THR A 253 -3.55 -22.51 -6.43
CA THR A 253 -4.70 -22.78 -7.29
C THR A 253 -5.73 -23.68 -6.59
N GLU A 254 -5.27 -24.75 -5.94
CA GLU A 254 -6.12 -25.70 -5.24
C GLU A 254 -6.90 -25.07 -4.08
N ILE A 255 -6.30 -24.09 -3.40
CA ILE A 255 -6.98 -23.36 -2.33
C ILE A 255 -8.07 -22.45 -2.92
N TRP A 256 -7.77 -21.79 -4.03
CA TRP A 256 -8.75 -20.92 -4.69
C TRP A 256 -9.93 -21.71 -5.22
N GLU A 257 -9.70 -22.81 -5.94
CA GLU A 257 -10.73 -23.67 -6.51
C GLU A 257 -11.56 -24.38 -5.44
N SER A 258 -10.95 -24.76 -4.31
CA SER A 258 -11.68 -25.40 -3.21
C SER A 258 -12.62 -24.45 -2.46
N LYS A 259 -12.38 -23.16 -2.52
CA LYS A 259 -13.17 -22.13 -1.82
C LYS A 259 -14.22 -21.49 -2.70
N ASN A 260 -13.97 -21.38 -3.99
CA ASN A 260 -14.74 -20.56 -4.90
C ASN A 260 -15.29 -21.40 -6.07
N PRO A 261 -16.42 -21.01 -6.65
CA PRO A 261 -17.02 -21.72 -7.78
C PRO A 261 -16.36 -21.31 -9.11
N TRP A 262 -15.06 -21.54 -9.24
CA TRP A 262 -14.31 -21.32 -10.47
C TRP A 262 -13.22 -22.37 -10.68
N LEU A 263 -12.73 -22.46 -11.90
CA LEU A 263 -11.51 -23.18 -12.28
C LEU A 263 -10.45 -22.17 -12.74
N ILE A 264 -9.21 -22.50 -12.50
CA ILE A 264 -8.08 -21.67 -12.92
C ILE A 264 -7.38 -22.36 -14.08
N ASN A 265 -7.66 -21.88 -15.28
CA ASN A 265 -7.10 -22.45 -16.51
C ASN A 265 -5.65 -22.03 -16.73
N LYS A 266 -5.23 -20.86 -16.18
CA LYS A 266 -3.91 -20.32 -16.42
C LYS A 266 -3.42 -19.45 -15.27
N ILE A 267 -2.20 -19.71 -14.82
CA ILE A 267 -1.36 -18.79 -14.02
C ILE A 267 0.05 -18.88 -14.60
N GLU A 268 0.45 -17.90 -15.38
CA GLU A 268 1.75 -17.87 -16.04
C GLU A 268 2.38 -16.48 -15.96
N LEU A 269 3.70 -16.41 -16.10
CA LEU A 269 4.38 -15.14 -16.29
C LEU A 269 3.99 -14.57 -17.66
N ALA A 270 3.50 -13.33 -17.66
CA ALA A 270 3.11 -12.65 -18.89
C ALA A 270 4.34 -12.40 -19.78
N LYS A 271 4.33 -12.96 -20.98
CA LYS A 271 5.41 -12.82 -21.97
C LYS A 271 5.59 -11.35 -22.34
N ASP A 272 6.84 -10.91 -22.44
CA ASP A 272 7.23 -9.57 -22.91
C ASP A 272 6.54 -8.41 -22.16
N SER A 273 6.09 -8.65 -20.92
CA SER A 273 5.38 -7.66 -20.10
C SER A 273 6.31 -6.71 -19.33
N CYS A 274 7.62 -6.96 -19.35
CA CYS A 274 8.59 -6.12 -18.64
C CYS A 274 9.03 -4.90 -19.48
N GLY A 275 9.36 -3.80 -18.78
CA GLY A 275 10.02 -2.66 -19.40
C GLY A 275 11.43 -3.00 -19.85
N ALA A 276 11.84 -2.50 -21.03
CA ALA A 276 13.20 -2.66 -21.56
C ALA A 276 14.15 -1.62 -20.95
N GLY A 277 15.40 -2.02 -20.71
CA GLY A 277 16.46 -1.17 -20.18
C GLY A 277 17.77 -1.94 -20.10
N GLU A 278 18.82 -1.30 -19.57
CA GLU A 278 20.06 -1.99 -19.21
C GLU A 278 19.75 -3.11 -18.20
N PHE A 279 18.94 -2.78 -17.20
CA PHE A 279 18.26 -3.73 -16.34
C PHE A 279 16.76 -3.68 -16.62
N ARG A 280 16.15 -4.83 -16.81
CA ARG A 280 14.75 -4.95 -17.21
C ARG A 280 13.82 -4.85 -16.01
N GLY A 281 12.58 -4.42 -16.24
CA GLY A 281 11.50 -4.59 -15.30
C GLY A 281 11.16 -6.07 -15.05
N GLY A 282 10.49 -6.38 -13.96
CA GLY A 282 9.94 -7.71 -13.70
C GLY A 282 8.70 -8.01 -14.56
N LEU A 283 8.46 -9.29 -14.82
CA LEU A 283 7.29 -9.75 -15.56
C LEU A 283 6.02 -9.69 -14.69
N GLY A 284 4.91 -9.36 -15.29
CA GLY A 284 3.57 -9.51 -14.73
C GLY A 284 3.06 -10.95 -14.82
N LEU A 285 1.76 -11.13 -14.58
CA LEU A 285 1.10 -12.43 -14.68
C LEU A 285 -0.06 -12.39 -15.66
N ASP A 286 -0.24 -13.51 -16.39
CA ASP A 286 -1.45 -13.87 -17.10
C ASP A 286 -2.28 -14.81 -16.21
N LEU A 287 -3.53 -14.44 -15.95
CA LEU A 287 -4.47 -15.17 -15.14
C LEU A 287 -5.74 -15.43 -15.96
N GLU A 288 -6.18 -16.68 -16.01
CA GLU A 288 -7.41 -17.07 -16.69
C GLU A 288 -8.29 -17.89 -15.74
N PHE A 289 -9.48 -17.36 -15.46
CA PHE A 289 -10.48 -17.96 -14.58
C PHE A 289 -11.70 -18.34 -15.38
N GLU A 290 -12.19 -19.55 -15.19
CA GLU A 290 -13.48 -20.03 -15.69
C GLU A 290 -14.48 -20.07 -14.55
N MET A 291 -15.56 -19.28 -14.64
CA MET A 291 -16.62 -19.24 -13.63
C MET A 291 -17.57 -20.42 -13.85
N ILE A 292 -17.75 -21.25 -12.82
CA ILE A 292 -18.64 -22.42 -12.88
C ILE A 292 -20.08 -22.03 -12.54
N GLU A 293 -20.28 -20.99 -11.72
CA GLU A 293 -21.58 -20.49 -11.28
C GLU A 293 -21.73 -19.02 -11.66
N GLU A 294 -22.97 -18.50 -11.59
CA GLU A 294 -23.23 -17.07 -11.84
C GLU A 294 -22.38 -16.20 -10.92
N THR A 295 -21.55 -15.35 -11.51
CA THR A 295 -20.54 -14.56 -10.80
C THR A 295 -20.57 -13.12 -11.25
N PHE A 296 -20.59 -12.22 -10.29
CA PHE A 296 -20.33 -10.79 -10.51
C PHE A 296 -18.85 -10.51 -10.32
N ILE A 297 -18.31 -9.61 -11.14
CA ILE A 297 -16.91 -9.17 -11.06
C ILE A 297 -16.84 -7.66 -11.05
N THR A 298 -15.91 -7.11 -10.25
CA THR A 298 -15.43 -5.74 -10.38
C THR A 298 -13.93 -5.72 -10.39
N THR A 299 -13.36 -4.87 -11.22
CA THR A 299 -11.91 -4.67 -11.28
C THR A 299 -11.56 -3.29 -10.73
N VAL A 300 -10.46 -3.22 -10.01
CA VAL A 300 -9.89 -1.98 -9.47
C VAL A 300 -8.50 -1.83 -10.02
N VAL A 301 -8.39 -1.06 -11.07
CA VAL A 301 -7.15 -0.89 -11.84
C VAL A 301 -6.89 0.60 -12.05
N GLU A 302 -5.66 0.99 -11.87
CA GLU A 302 -5.10 2.31 -12.20
C GLU A 302 -3.99 2.17 -13.23
N ARG A 303 -3.44 3.26 -13.71
CA ARG A 303 -2.30 3.31 -14.63
C ARG A 303 -2.63 2.88 -16.06
N THR A 304 -3.90 2.86 -16.41
CA THR A 304 -4.37 2.58 -17.78
C THR A 304 -4.26 3.81 -18.68
N LYS A 305 -4.44 5.02 -18.11
CA LYS A 305 -4.30 6.31 -18.80
C LYS A 305 -2.98 7.02 -18.47
N ASN A 306 -2.36 6.66 -17.38
CA ASN A 306 -1.13 7.24 -16.86
C ASN A 306 -0.16 6.09 -16.55
N PRO A 307 0.54 5.56 -17.56
CA PRO A 307 1.40 4.40 -17.40
C PRO A 307 2.52 4.64 -16.37
N PRO A 308 3.11 3.58 -15.82
CA PRO A 308 4.31 3.67 -14.98
C PRO A 308 5.43 4.44 -15.69
N TRP A 309 6.24 5.16 -14.90
CA TRP A 309 7.41 5.92 -15.38
C TRP A 309 8.67 5.08 -15.39
#